data_a3e84c4102db3e279405e05995fdc10e
#
_entry.id   a3e84c4102db3e279405e05995fdc10e
#
_cell.length_a   1.000
_cell.length_b   1.000
_cell.length_c   1.000
_cell.angle_alpha   90.00
_cell.angle_beta   90.00
_cell.angle_gamma   90.00
#
_symmetry.space_group_name_H-M   'P 1'
#
loop_
_entity.id
_entity.type
_entity.pdbx_description
1 polymer ?
#
loop_
_entity_poly.entity_id
_entity_poly.type
_entity_poly.pdbx_seq_one_letter_code
_entity_poly.pdbx_strand_id
1 'polypeptide(L)'
;MKKYNIYKTAVCAFVLGLSLSSCGDFLDQPDNSNYNADTFYNGDAECYQGANSLYSMPWYDFQRGFFKVGEVMSGNYYWWGSEDTQYWNCNVSANNANLKDMSYSLWTVNAYANTIYDKLKGANASASVKSACMGECLTWKAMAYFYLVRIFGAVPIIHNNTDIIGAGTYNDQYKANIEDVYDYIIMTLKKAIELLPEKDPTGLGRIDKYSAEGLLAKVYLTKSGFDPATTTYEQGSVAYIKTTNHQRNQEDLDNAAKYAKDVIDNSGRSLEPAANFPAMFYSAYKGPESLIAWHWRATREPWTSQNSLQSDLAISGFDETGNNWGGWAGPSVDLIEAFGDNPTSQTRNNTDIRRKATMIMAGDKYDYFYTDCGGFDFLKHVYKGYEKHQGNGELQTKTGAQCAKHLVGDKADHNLHIGCDFDVMAYGNYTQLLRLADVYLIYAEAKIGNAGSTTDASAIDAFYKVRNRAVSTYERPTSISFEDVWKERRLELALEGDRWYDYVRRFYFDPDATIAELNAQKRNEYYGLNALYETWYNKGSYDGPWNLNSDVRYNDDPGKHQNVQVSSFTIPFPTEDATMNPHLLEAPQHVDISQFTY
;
A
#
# COMPACT_ATOMS: atom_id res chain seq x y z
N MET A 1 18.85 61.09 62.05
CA MET A 1 18.65 60.58 60.66
C MET A 1 19.53 59.35 60.22
N LYS A 2 20.55 58.94 60.98
CA LYS A 2 21.44 57.82 60.60
C LYS A 2 20.94 56.42 60.98
N LYS A 3 19.97 56.23 61.88
CA LYS A 3 19.44 54.92 62.27
C LYS A 3 18.32 54.38 61.35
N TYR A 4 17.65 55.25 60.61
CA TYR A 4 16.53 54.84 59.71
C TYR A 4 16.99 54.20 58.38
N ASN A 5 18.23 54.53 57.96
CA ASN A 5 18.77 53.96 56.69
C ASN A 5 19.33 52.54 56.86
N ILE A 6 19.77 52.15 58.07
CA ILE A 6 20.30 50.78 58.31
C ILE A 6 19.18 49.71 58.26
N TYR A 7 17.98 50.03 58.77
CA TYR A 7 16.84 49.15 58.72
C TYR A 7 16.28 48.94 57.29
N LYS A 8 16.34 50.03 56.47
CA LYS A 8 15.91 49.89 55.07
C LYS A 8 16.87 49.01 54.24
N THR A 9 18.17 49.15 54.47
CA THR A 9 19.17 48.32 53.78
C THR A 9 19.16 46.86 54.24
N ALA A 10 18.91 46.61 55.54
CA ALA A 10 18.77 45.26 56.08
C ALA A 10 17.48 44.54 55.59
N VAL A 11 16.36 45.27 55.48
CA VAL A 11 15.12 44.72 54.94
C VAL A 11 15.23 44.44 53.44
N CYS A 12 15.86 45.31 52.64
CA CYS A 12 16.12 45.06 51.23
C CYS A 12 17.10 43.88 51.00
N ALA A 13 18.13 43.73 51.84
CA ALA A 13 19.04 42.58 51.77
C ALA A 13 18.36 41.23 52.15
N PHE A 14 17.42 41.27 53.12
CA PHE A 14 16.67 40.09 53.53
C PHE A 14 15.61 39.67 52.49
N VAL A 15 14.97 40.63 51.83
CA VAL A 15 14.02 40.35 50.73
C VAL A 15 14.73 39.85 49.47
N LEU A 16 15.94 40.37 49.15
CA LEU A 16 16.78 39.87 48.06
C LEU A 16 17.37 38.48 48.35
N GLY A 17 17.64 38.15 49.61
CA GLY A 17 18.14 36.84 50.03
C GLY A 17 17.09 35.74 49.98
N LEU A 18 15.80 36.07 50.14
CA LEU A 18 14.67 35.12 50.04
C LEU A 18 14.21 34.88 48.59
N SER A 19 14.59 35.79 47.67
CA SER A 19 14.25 35.61 46.25
C SER A 19 15.26 34.75 45.47
N LEU A 20 16.40 34.41 46.05
CA LEU A 20 17.44 33.58 45.40
C LEU A 20 17.39 32.10 45.80
N SER A 21 16.60 31.72 46.78
CA SER A 21 16.46 30.32 47.19
C SER A 21 15.18 29.63 46.72
N SER A 22 14.34 30.31 45.92
CA SER A 22 13.03 29.80 45.50
C SER A 22 12.93 29.42 44.02
N CYS A 23 14.00 29.44 43.24
CA CYS A 23 13.90 29.21 41.79
C CYS A 23 14.45 27.85 41.31
N GLY A 24 15.05 27.03 42.16
CA GLY A 24 15.52 25.70 41.79
C GLY A 24 14.37 24.70 41.59
N ASP A 25 13.57 24.51 42.62
CA ASP A 25 12.48 23.52 42.61
C ASP A 25 11.29 23.92 41.73
N PHE A 26 11.13 25.18 41.35
CA PHE A 26 10.05 25.63 40.46
C PHE A 26 10.40 25.42 38.97
N LEU A 27 11.70 25.40 38.65
CA LEU A 27 12.19 25.13 37.29
C LEU A 27 12.44 23.63 37.04
N ASP A 28 12.57 22.85 38.12
CA ASP A 28 12.77 21.41 38.09
C ASP A 28 11.47 20.60 38.35
N GLN A 29 10.30 21.21 38.17
CA GLN A 29 9.08 20.39 38.12
C GLN A 29 9.14 19.55 36.89
N PRO A 30 9.14 18.19 37.03
CA PRO A 30 8.98 17.32 35.87
C PRO A 30 7.69 17.73 35.17
N ASP A 31 7.77 17.95 33.88
CA ASP A 31 6.65 18.34 33.03
C ASP A 31 5.66 17.17 32.94
N ASN A 32 4.87 16.98 34.00
CA ASN A 32 3.88 15.90 34.11
C ASN A 32 2.66 16.10 33.19
N SER A 33 2.61 17.22 32.48
CA SER A 33 1.49 17.55 31.58
C SER A 33 1.81 17.33 30.08
N ASN A 34 3.09 17.20 29.71
CA ASN A 34 3.49 16.88 28.35
C ASN A 34 4.31 15.58 28.32
N TYR A 35 3.86 14.60 27.54
CA TYR A 35 4.67 13.44 27.26
C TYR A 35 5.97 13.86 26.57
N ASN A 36 7.07 13.81 27.31
CA ASN A 36 8.41 13.96 26.76
C ASN A 36 8.84 12.61 26.18
N ALA A 37 9.47 12.61 25.00
CA ALA A 37 9.96 11.40 24.37
C ALA A 37 10.88 10.53 25.25
N ASP A 38 11.56 11.15 26.24
CA ASP A 38 12.44 10.45 27.18
C ASP A 38 11.71 9.81 28.37
N THR A 39 10.48 10.23 28.66
CA THR A 39 9.64 9.70 29.76
C THR A 39 8.44 8.91 29.28
N PHE A 40 8.15 8.92 27.97
CA PHE A 40 6.98 8.27 27.39
C PHE A 40 7.05 6.75 27.53
N TYR A 41 8.17 6.11 27.19
CA TYR A 41 8.30 4.65 27.16
C TYR A 41 8.56 4.05 28.55
N ASN A 42 7.57 4.14 29.45
CA ASN A 42 7.70 3.72 30.85
C ASN A 42 6.76 2.57 31.24
N GLY A 43 6.38 1.74 30.28
CA GLY A 43 5.55 0.57 30.47
C GLY A 43 5.25 -0.15 29.15
N ASP A 44 4.64 -1.32 29.24
CA ASP A 44 4.28 -2.15 28.08
C ASP A 44 3.24 -1.44 27.19
N ALA A 45 2.28 -0.74 27.79
CA ALA A 45 1.23 -0.03 27.07
C ALA A 45 1.80 1.11 26.21
N GLU A 46 2.75 1.88 26.75
CA GLU A 46 3.41 2.99 26.04
C GLU A 46 4.30 2.47 24.90
N CYS A 47 4.97 1.32 25.08
CA CYS A 47 5.73 0.68 24.00
C CYS A 47 4.80 0.29 22.84
N TYR A 48 3.67 -0.35 23.12
CA TYR A 48 2.69 -0.65 22.08
C TYR A 48 2.09 0.60 21.45
N GLN A 49 1.81 1.63 22.23
CA GLN A 49 1.27 2.90 21.72
C GLN A 49 2.25 3.60 20.77
N GLY A 50 3.55 3.61 21.10
CA GLY A 50 4.59 4.11 20.23
C GLY A 50 4.63 3.34 18.91
N ALA A 51 4.69 2.01 18.95
CA ALA A 51 4.71 1.16 17.76
C ALA A 51 3.42 1.26 16.94
N ASN A 52 2.24 1.47 17.56
CA ASN A 52 0.97 1.64 16.86
C ASN A 52 0.97 2.81 15.89
N SER A 53 1.75 3.87 16.14
CA SER A 53 1.85 5.00 15.22
C SER A 53 2.34 4.60 13.83
N LEU A 54 3.15 3.55 13.72
CA LEU A 54 3.69 3.04 12.45
C LEU A 54 2.66 2.33 11.57
N TYR A 55 1.50 1.97 12.12
CA TYR A 55 0.46 1.28 11.36
C TYR A 55 -0.44 2.23 10.53
N SER A 56 -0.33 3.55 10.72
CA SER A 56 -1.15 4.52 9.98
C SER A 56 -0.41 5.84 9.71
N MET A 57 -0.05 6.59 10.75
CA MET A 57 0.30 8.01 10.65
C MET A 57 1.34 8.35 9.58
N PRO A 58 2.51 7.68 9.49
CA PRO A 58 3.52 8.05 8.51
C PRO A 58 3.18 7.59 7.08
N TRP A 59 2.12 6.80 6.90
CA TRP A 59 1.67 6.28 5.60
C TRP A 59 0.57 7.12 4.95
N TYR A 60 0.04 8.13 5.63
CA TYR A 60 -1.11 8.90 5.18
C TYR A 60 -0.91 9.50 3.78
N ASP A 61 0.19 10.17 3.55
CA ASP A 61 0.46 10.80 2.26
C ASP A 61 0.87 9.77 1.19
N PHE A 62 1.36 8.60 1.60
CA PHE A 62 1.68 7.50 0.70
C PHE A 62 0.44 6.78 0.17
N GLN A 63 -0.68 6.70 0.92
CA GLN A 63 -1.84 5.89 0.52
C GLN A 63 -2.41 6.28 -0.85
N ARG A 64 -2.38 7.56 -1.23
CA ARG A 64 -2.79 8.02 -2.56
C ARG A 64 -1.82 7.60 -3.66
N GLY A 65 -0.55 7.79 -3.41
CA GLY A 65 0.51 7.37 -4.32
C GLY A 65 0.61 5.86 -4.45
N PHE A 66 0.41 5.13 -3.37
CA PHE A 66 0.33 3.67 -3.35
C PHE A 66 -0.66 3.13 -4.40
N PHE A 67 -1.86 3.70 -4.47
CA PHE A 67 -2.86 3.28 -5.45
C PHE A 67 -2.50 3.75 -6.87
N LYS A 68 -2.01 4.99 -7.03
CA LYS A 68 -1.63 5.55 -8.34
C LYS A 68 -0.46 4.81 -8.98
N VAL A 69 0.59 4.55 -8.22
CA VAL A 69 1.72 3.75 -8.71
C VAL A 69 1.31 2.29 -8.87
N GLY A 70 0.72 1.69 -7.86
CA GLY A 70 0.40 0.26 -7.88
C GLY A 70 -0.61 -0.13 -8.95
N GLU A 71 -1.68 0.65 -9.12
CA GLU A 71 -2.83 0.25 -9.93
C GLU A 71 -3.00 1.09 -11.21
N VAL A 72 -2.73 2.40 -11.17
CA VAL A 72 -2.90 3.23 -12.37
C VAL A 72 -1.75 2.99 -13.35
N MET A 73 -0.49 3.01 -12.89
CA MET A 73 0.65 2.71 -13.76
C MET A 73 0.61 1.29 -14.32
N SER A 74 0.12 0.33 -13.54
CA SER A 74 -0.01 -1.06 -13.99
C SER A 74 -1.10 -1.29 -15.04
N GLY A 75 -1.97 -0.31 -15.28
CA GLY A 75 -3.09 -0.42 -16.21
C GLY A 75 -4.30 -1.17 -15.65
N ASN A 76 -4.35 -1.44 -14.35
CA ASN A 76 -5.54 -2.00 -13.70
C ASN A 76 -6.64 -0.98 -13.46
N TYR A 77 -6.27 0.29 -13.31
CA TYR A 77 -7.21 1.35 -12.97
C TYR A 77 -7.07 2.54 -13.88
N TYR A 78 -8.16 2.97 -14.50
CA TYR A 78 -8.24 4.17 -15.33
C TYR A 78 -8.39 5.40 -14.45
N TRP A 79 -7.44 6.32 -14.55
CA TRP A 79 -7.51 7.61 -13.87
C TRP A 79 -6.93 8.68 -14.78
N TRP A 80 -7.77 9.58 -15.23
CA TRP A 80 -7.38 10.63 -16.16
C TRP A 80 -7.72 11.99 -15.57
N GLY A 81 -6.76 12.89 -15.54
CA GLY A 81 -6.93 14.27 -15.14
C GLY A 81 -5.66 14.83 -14.50
N SER A 82 -5.31 16.07 -14.85
CA SER A 82 -4.20 16.81 -14.24
C SER A 82 -2.91 15.97 -14.09
N GLU A 83 -2.36 15.92 -12.90
CA GLU A 83 -1.12 15.19 -12.58
C GLU A 83 -1.28 13.66 -12.63
N ASP A 84 -2.49 13.14 -12.48
CA ASP A 84 -2.76 11.70 -12.46
C ASP A 84 -2.55 11.04 -13.82
N THR A 85 -2.72 11.81 -14.90
CA THR A 85 -2.41 11.36 -16.27
C THR A 85 -0.95 10.92 -16.43
N GLN A 86 -0.03 11.44 -15.62
CA GLN A 86 1.38 11.03 -15.66
C GLN A 86 1.56 9.58 -15.22
N TYR A 87 0.81 9.12 -14.19
CA TYR A 87 0.81 7.71 -13.77
C TYR A 87 0.17 6.82 -14.83
N TRP A 88 -0.95 7.26 -15.41
CA TRP A 88 -1.62 6.53 -16.48
C TRP A 88 -0.71 6.35 -17.71
N ASN A 89 0.09 7.35 -18.05
CA ASN A 89 1.05 7.32 -19.15
C ASN A 89 2.40 6.71 -18.78
N CYS A 90 2.59 6.23 -17.55
CA CYS A 90 3.87 5.71 -17.04
C CYS A 90 5.06 6.67 -17.25
N ASN A 91 4.79 7.97 -17.13
CA ASN A 91 5.79 9.05 -17.34
C ASN A 91 5.62 10.12 -16.24
N VAL A 92 6.01 9.77 -15.02
CA VAL A 92 5.86 10.62 -13.84
C VAL A 92 6.99 11.65 -13.79
N SER A 93 6.63 12.92 -13.68
CA SER A 93 7.59 14.04 -13.58
C SER A 93 8.08 14.20 -12.13
N ALA A 94 9.33 14.64 -11.97
CA ALA A 94 9.91 15.01 -10.68
C ALA A 94 9.15 16.15 -9.93
N ASN A 95 8.33 16.91 -10.66
CA ASN A 95 7.50 17.98 -10.07
C ASN A 95 6.08 17.52 -9.71
N ASN A 96 5.77 16.22 -9.82
CA ASN A 96 4.45 15.68 -9.49
C ASN A 96 4.20 15.78 -7.98
N ALA A 97 3.10 16.43 -7.56
CA ALA A 97 2.81 16.67 -6.15
C ALA A 97 2.58 15.36 -5.37
N ASN A 98 1.88 14.38 -5.95
CA ASN A 98 1.67 13.08 -5.30
C ASN A 98 2.99 12.31 -5.12
N LEU A 99 3.93 12.45 -6.04
CA LEU A 99 5.26 11.84 -5.94
C LEU A 99 6.05 12.42 -4.77
N LYS A 100 5.99 13.74 -4.58
CA LYS A 100 6.60 14.42 -3.43
C LYS A 100 6.02 13.92 -2.12
N ASP A 101 4.69 13.87 -2.01
CA ASP A 101 4.00 13.40 -0.81
C ASP A 101 4.35 11.93 -0.49
N MET A 102 4.44 11.09 -1.53
CA MET A 102 4.88 9.69 -1.38
C MET A 102 6.30 9.57 -0.84
N SER A 103 7.25 10.32 -1.43
CA SER A 103 8.65 10.31 -0.98
C SER A 103 8.76 10.74 0.47
N TYR A 104 8.14 11.88 0.81
CA TYR A 104 8.08 12.38 2.19
C TYR A 104 7.56 11.32 3.16
N SER A 105 6.45 10.66 2.82
CA SER A 105 5.83 9.62 3.64
C SER A 105 6.78 8.43 3.88
N LEU A 106 7.39 7.88 2.83
CA LEU A 106 8.28 6.72 2.94
C LEU A 106 9.52 7.03 3.80
N TRP A 107 10.11 8.21 3.65
CA TRP A 107 11.21 8.65 4.51
C TRP A 107 10.76 8.92 5.95
N THR A 108 9.54 9.40 6.15
CA THR A 108 8.93 9.56 7.48
C THR A 108 8.71 8.22 8.17
N VAL A 109 8.27 7.17 7.46
CA VAL A 109 8.19 5.80 8.01
C VAL A 109 9.55 5.35 8.51
N ASN A 110 10.61 5.51 7.70
CA ASN A 110 11.96 5.15 8.11
C ASN A 110 12.43 5.93 9.35
N ALA A 111 12.18 7.24 9.37
CA ALA A 111 12.57 8.11 10.49
C ALA A 111 11.82 7.73 11.78
N TYR A 112 10.51 7.48 11.72
CA TYR A 112 9.71 7.04 12.87
C TYR A 112 10.17 5.66 13.36
N ALA A 113 10.36 4.70 12.45
CA ALA A 113 10.82 3.37 12.81
C ALA A 113 12.17 3.40 13.54
N ASN A 114 13.14 4.18 13.02
CA ASN A 114 14.44 4.36 13.67
C ASN A 114 14.30 5.00 15.07
N THR A 115 13.54 6.08 15.19
CA THR A 115 13.36 6.81 16.44
C THR A 115 12.70 5.95 17.51
N ILE A 116 11.60 5.26 17.15
CA ILE A 116 10.86 4.39 18.07
C ILE A 116 11.74 3.20 18.49
N TYR A 117 12.42 2.57 17.52
CA TYR A 117 13.34 1.46 17.79
C TYR A 117 14.43 1.86 18.81
N ASP A 118 15.05 3.02 18.65
CA ASP A 118 16.09 3.49 19.58
C ASP A 118 15.53 3.80 20.98
N LYS A 119 14.35 4.39 21.07
CA LYS A 119 13.68 4.64 22.37
C LYS A 119 13.29 3.35 23.08
N LEU A 120 12.85 2.34 22.34
CA LEU A 120 12.51 1.02 22.89
C LEU A 120 13.71 0.30 23.53
N LYS A 121 14.93 0.51 23.04
CA LYS A 121 16.15 -0.07 23.66
C LYS A 121 16.26 0.28 25.13
N GLY A 122 15.99 1.56 25.48
CA GLY A 122 16.05 2.09 26.85
C GLY A 122 14.73 2.02 27.63
N ALA A 123 13.64 1.53 27.04
CA ALA A 123 12.32 1.53 27.66
C ALA A 123 12.24 0.67 28.93
N ASN A 124 11.50 1.17 29.93
CA ASN A 124 11.21 0.44 31.16
C ASN A 124 9.94 -0.41 30.99
N ALA A 125 10.04 -1.49 30.23
CA ALA A 125 8.95 -2.38 29.87
C ALA A 125 9.43 -3.84 29.85
N SER A 126 8.50 -4.79 29.74
CA SER A 126 8.86 -6.22 29.65
C SER A 126 9.71 -6.50 28.40
N ALA A 127 10.67 -7.40 28.54
CA ALA A 127 11.58 -7.73 27.45
C ALA A 127 10.86 -8.26 26.20
N SER A 128 9.77 -9.02 26.37
CA SER A 128 8.97 -9.56 25.28
C SER A 128 8.23 -8.47 24.49
N VAL A 129 7.67 -7.47 25.19
CA VAL A 129 6.97 -6.34 24.54
C VAL A 129 7.95 -5.43 23.82
N LYS A 130 9.09 -5.10 24.45
CA LYS A 130 10.16 -4.36 23.78
C LYS A 130 10.62 -5.06 22.50
N SER A 131 10.90 -6.35 22.59
CA SER A 131 11.35 -7.17 21.46
C SER A 131 10.30 -7.16 20.34
N ALA A 132 9.02 -7.39 20.65
CA ALA A 132 7.94 -7.37 19.67
C ALA A 132 7.83 -6.02 18.97
N CYS A 133 7.75 -4.93 19.73
CA CYS A 133 7.64 -3.57 19.18
C CYS A 133 8.88 -3.17 18.35
N MET A 134 10.08 -3.60 18.74
CA MET A 134 11.30 -3.39 17.96
C MET A 134 11.26 -4.16 16.64
N GLY A 135 10.78 -5.40 16.64
CA GLY A 135 10.58 -6.21 15.43
C GLY A 135 9.56 -5.58 14.48
N GLU A 136 8.47 -4.99 15.00
CA GLU A 136 7.52 -4.23 14.20
C GLU A 136 8.14 -3.00 13.54
N CYS A 137 8.94 -2.22 14.29
CA CYS A 137 9.68 -1.07 13.74
C CYS A 137 10.56 -1.49 12.56
N LEU A 138 11.30 -2.59 12.70
CA LEU A 138 12.16 -3.09 11.62
C LEU A 138 11.36 -3.61 10.43
N THR A 139 10.21 -4.23 10.63
CA THR A 139 9.36 -4.69 9.54
C THR A 139 8.77 -3.51 8.76
N TRP A 140 8.29 -2.46 9.43
CA TRP A 140 7.81 -1.25 8.77
C TRP A 140 8.93 -0.49 8.04
N LYS A 141 10.12 -0.41 8.63
CA LYS A 141 11.32 0.12 7.97
C LYS A 141 11.65 -0.63 6.69
N ALA A 142 11.67 -1.95 6.75
CA ALA A 142 11.93 -2.81 5.60
C ALA A 142 10.85 -2.64 4.51
N MET A 143 9.58 -2.52 4.90
CA MET A 143 8.47 -2.25 3.97
C MET A 143 8.66 -0.90 3.25
N ALA A 144 9.04 0.16 3.96
CA ALA A 144 9.30 1.47 3.37
C ALA A 144 10.46 1.40 2.36
N TYR A 145 11.57 0.75 2.71
CA TYR A 145 12.68 0.54 1.78
C TYR A 145 12.30 -0.32 0.58
N PHE A 146 11.43 -1.29 0.77
CA PHE A 146 10.94 -2.12 -0.32
C PHE A 146 10.05 -1.36 -1.30
N TYR A 147 9.29 -0.35 -0.85
CA TYR A 147 8.65 0.60 -1.74
C TYR A 147 9.66 1.53 -2.39
N LEU A 148 10.57 2.14 -1.63
CA LEU A 148 11.58 3.06 -2.12
C LEU A 148 12.39 2.46 -3.28
N VAL A 149 12.93 1.25 -3.12
CA VAL A 149 13.77 0.60 -4.14
C VAL A 149 12.97 0.24 -5.40
N ARG A 150 11.69 -0.11 -5.28
CA ARG A 150 10.83 -0.45 -6.42
C ARG A 150 10.25 0.77 -7.14
N ILE A 151 10.26 1.95 -6.49
CA ILE A 151 9.83 3.23 -7.07
C ILE A 151 11.00 3.96 -7.69
N PHE A 152 12.07 4.18 -6.92
CA PHE A 152 13.19 5.05 -7.28
C PHE A 152 14.44 4.28 -7.75
N GLY A 153 14.47 2.96 -7.61
CA GLY A 153 15.68 2.17 -7.84
C GLY A 153 16.70 2.35 -6.70
N ALA A 154 17.89 2.85 -7.03
CA ALA A 154 18.92 3.15 -6.04
C ALA A 154 18.49 4.30 -5.11
N VAL A 155 18.61 4.09 -3.79
CA VAL A 155 18.22 5.06 -2.74
C VAL A 155 19.27 5.11 -1.63
N PRO A 156 19.37 6.21 -0.86
CA PRO A 156 20.22 6.26 0.32
C PRO A 156 19.79 5.26 1.40
N ILE A 157 20.75 4.68 2.13
CA ILE A 157 20.47 3.84 3.30
C ILE A 157 20.65 4.67 4.57
N ILE A 158 19.53 5.05 5.21
CA ILE A 158 19.51 5.77 6.48
C ILE A 158 19.26 4.77 7.59
N HIS A 159 20.33 4.24 8.16
CA HIS A 159 20.24 3.21 9.21
C HIS A 159 19.84 3.80 10.56
N ASN A 160 20.40 4.96 10.91
CA ASN A 160 20.15 5.66 12.16
C ASN A 160 20.02 7.17 11.91
N ASN A 161 18.93 7.77 12.39
CA ASN A 161 18.70 9.20 12.23
C ASN A 161 19.64 10.04 13.09
N THR A 162 19.95 9.57 14.33
CA THR A 162 20.74 10.31 15.29
C THR A 162 22.13 10.58 14.76
N ASP A 163 22.75 9.60 14.10
CA ASP A 163 24.10 9.72 13.58
C ASP A 163 24.20 10.77 12.46
N ILE A 164 23.27 10.75 11.50
CA ILE A 164 23.29 11.68 10.37
C ILE A 164 22.89 13.10 10.77
N ILE A 165 21.96 13.24 11.74
CA ILE A 165 21.57 14.57 12.28
C ILE A 165 22.72 15.11 13.12
N GLY A 166 23.31 14.31 13.99
CA GLY A 166 24.46 14.70 14.82
C GLY A 166 25.67 15.10 14.01
N ALA A 167 25.92 14.47 12.88
CA ALA A 167 26.98 14.81 11.93
C ALA A 167 26.61 15.98 11.01
N GLY A 168 25.35 16.39 10.93
CA GLY A 168 24.86 17.41 10.00
C GLY A 168 24.88 16.98 8.54
N THR A 169 24.86 15.66 8.27
CA THR A 169 25.02 15.08 6.92
C THR A 169 23.71 14.57 6.31
N TYR A 170 22.56 14.91 6.87
CA TYR A 170 21.28 14.41 6.38
C TYR A 170 20.95 14.83 4.94
N ASN A 171 21.50 15.93 4.45
CA ASN A 171 21.40 16.42 3.07
C ASN A 171 22.61 15.99 2.20
N ASP A 172 23.42 15.08 2.65
CA ASP A 172 24.68 14.65 2.01
C ASP A 172 24.74 13.12 1.96
N GLN A 173 23.63 12.49 1.54
CA GLN A 173 23.49 11.04 1.54
C GLN A 173 23.54 10.51 0.09
N TYR A 174 24.54 9.70 -0.21
CA TYR A 174 24.66 9.04 -1.52
C TYR A 174 23.69 7.87 -1.65
N LYS A 175 23.22 7.62 -2.87
CA LYS A 175 22.42 6.42 -3.17
C LYS A 175 23.29 5.17 -3.05
N ALA A 176 22.75 4.13 -2.42
CA ALA A 176 23.30 2.79 -2.46
C ALA A 176 22.88 2.08 -3.76
N ASN A 177 23.69 1.16 -4.24
CA ASN A 177 23.31 0.27 -5.33
C ASN A 177 22.02 -0.49 -5.00
N ILE A 178 21.25 -0.88 -6.01
CA ILE A 178 19.97 -1.58 -5.80
C ILE A 178 20.15 -2.89 -5.05
N GLU A 179 21.18 -3.68 -5.38
CA GLU A 179 21.50 -4.91 -4.67
C GLU A 179 21.78 -4.68 -3.19
N ASP A 180 22.54 -3.63 -2.85
CA ASP A 180 22.85 -3.28 -1.46
C ASP A 180 21.58 -2.89 -0.69
N VAL A 181 20.65 -2.19 -1.35
CA VAL A 181 19.35 -1.86 -0.74
C VAL A 181 18.53 -3.12 -0.47
N TYR A 182 18.48 -4.07 -1.40
CA TYR A 182 17.81 -5.35 -1.15
C TYR A 182 18.47 -6.14 -0.02
N ASP A 183 19.80 -6.19 0.02
CA ASP A 183 20.53 -6.89 1.08
C ASP A 183 20.30 -6.23 2.45
N TYR A 184 20.19 -4.89 2.48
CA TYR A 184 19.80 -4.13 3.67
C TYR A 184 18.39 -4.48 4.14
N ILE A 185 17.42 -4.57 3.23
CA ILE A 185 16.05 -4.98 3.54
C ILE A 185 16.03 -6.40 4.13
N ILE A 186 16.75 -7.32 3.49
CA ILE A 186 16.86 -8.73 3.94
C ILE A 186 17.48 -8.81 5.33
N MET A 187 18.59 -8.10 5.58
CA MET A 187 19.22 -8.03 6.89
C MET A 187 18.23 -7.49 7.96
N THR A 188 17.53 -6.41 7.64
CA THR A 188 16.56 -5.78 8.54
C THR A 188 15.39 -6.72 8.88
N LEU A 189 14.84 -7.44 7.87
CA LEU A 189 13.76 -8.41 8.08
C LEU A 189 14.22 -9.65 8.86
N LYS A 190 15.43 -10.16 8.61
CA LYS A 190 15.99 -11.27 9.40
C LYS A 190 16.08 -10.88 10.87
N LYS A 191 16.52 -9.65 11.16
CA LYS A 191 16.54 -9.15 12.54
C LYS A 191 15.13 -8.96 13.12
N ALA A 192 14.18 -8.48 12.33
CA ALA A 192 12.78 -8.38 12.77
C ALA A 192 12.22 -9.77 13.17
N ILE A 193 12.46 -10.80 12.36
CA ILE A 193 12.02 -12.18 12.59
C ILE A 193 12.58 -12.74 13.91
N GLU A 194 13.82 -12.41 14.27
CA GLU A 194 14.43 -12.80 15.55
C GLU A 194 13.75 -12.14 16.77
N LEU A 195 13.20 -10.94 16.58
CA LEU A 195 12.63 -10.13 17.66
C LEU A 195 11.11 -10.34 17.83
N LEU A 196 10.41 -10.68 16.76
CA LEU A 196 8.97 -10.81 16.73
C LEU A 196 8.47 -12.10 17.40
N PRO A 197 7.30 -12.06 18.07
CA PRO A 197 6.65 -13.27 18.55
C PRO A 197 6.12 -14.11 17.37
N GLU A 198 6.00 -15.42 17.55
CA GLU A 198 5.43 -16.31 16.52
C GLU A 198 3.98 -15.94 16.16
N LYS A 199 3.22 -15.43 17.12
CA LYS A 199 1.84 -14.94 16.92
C LYS A 199 1.64 -13.64 17.67
N ASP A 200 0.83 -12.76 17.10
CA ASP A 200 0.39 -11.54 17.78
C ASP A 200 -0.29 -11.88 19.12
N PRO A 201 0.31 -11.53 20.27
CA PRO A 201 -0.26 -11.84 21.58
C PRO A 201 -1.46 -10.95 21.93
N THR A 202 -1.70 -9.88 21.19
CA THR A 202 -2.74 -8.90 21.48
C THR A 202 -4.07 -9.21 20.79
N GLY A 203 -4.05 -9.99 19.70
CA GLY A 203 -5.22 -10.24 18.85
C GLY A 203 -5.70 -8.99 18.08
N LEU A 204 -4.86 -7.98 17.97
CA LEU A 204 -5.18 -6.72 17.29
C LEU A 204 -4.72 -6.68 15.81
N GLY A 205 -4.17 -7.77 15.29
CA GLY A 205 -3.64 -7.86 13.92
C GLY A 205 -2.27 -7.21 13.78
N ARG A 206 -1.47 -7.23 14.84
CA ARG A 206 -0.09 -6.71 14.84
C ARG A 206 0.82 -7.64 14.03
N ILE A 207 1.89 -7.07 13.52
CA ILE A 207 2.95 -7.80 12.83
C ILE A 207 3.57 -8.83 13.77
N ASP A 208 3.62 -10.07 13.32
CA ASP A 208 4.28 -11.19 13.97
C ASP A 208 5.41 -11.77 13.09
N LYS A 209 6.10 -12.79 13.58
CA LYS A 209 7.18 -13.46 12.87
C LYS A 209 6.79 -13.84 11.45
N TYR A 210 5.63 -14.46 11.26
CA TYR A 210 5.18 -14.94 9.94
C TYR A 210 4.77 -13.82 9.00
N SER A 211 4.37 -12.67 9.54
CA SER A 211 4.16 -11.45 8.76
C SER A 211 5.47 -10.95 8.15
N ALA A 212 6.54 -10.90 8.95
CA ALA A 212 7.88 -10.51 8.48
C ALA A 212 8.48 -11.55 7.51
N GLU A 213 8.27 -12.85 7.75
CA GLU A 213 8.71 -13.92 6.83
C GLU A 213 7.97 -13.87 5.49
N GLY A 214 6.67 -13.58 5.48
CA GLY A 214 5.91 -13.38 4.24
C GLY A 214 6.43 -12.20 3.42
N LEU A 215 6.77 -11.10 4.08
CA LEU A 215 7.42 -9.96 3.43
C LEU A 215 8.82 -10.33 2.92
N LEU A 216 9.60 -11.06 3.70
CA LEU A 216 10.93 -11.52 3.30
C LEU A 216 10.89 -12.45 2.08
N ALA A 217 9.90 -13.33 2.01
CA ALA A 217 9.67 -14.18 0.84
C ALA A 217 9.40 -13.33 -0.42
N LYS A 218 8.57 -12.28 -0.30
CA LYS A 218 8.28 -11.34 -1.39
C LYS A 218 9.51 -10.55 -1.82
N VAL A 219 10.34 -10.13 -0.88
CA VAL A 219 11.61 -9.42 -1.13
C VAL A 219 12.57 -10.33 -1.91
N TYR A 220 12.77 -11.57 -1.48
CA TYR A 220 13.62 -12.53 -2.18
C TYR A 220 13.12 -12.83 -3.59
N LEU A 221 11.80 -13.05 -3.76
CA LEU A 221 11.21 -13.26 -5.08
C LEU A 221 11.47 -12.07 -6.02
N THR A 222 11.40 -10.85 -5.47
CA THR A 222 11.67 -9.62 -6.25
C THR A 222 13.15 -9.49 -6.59
N LYS A 223 14.03 -9.66 -5.60
CA LYS A 223 15.49 -9.58 -5.78
C LYS A 223 16.00 -10.63 -6.76
N SER A 224 15.38 -11.82 -6.80
CA SER A 224 15.80 -12.91 -7.69
C SER A 224 15.91 -12.51 -9.17
N GLY A 225 15.09 -11.55 -9.60
CA GLY A 225 15.13 -11.04 -10.96
C GLY A 225 16.21 -10.00 -11.22
N PHE A 226 16.76 -9.39 -10.19
CA PHE A 226 17.79 -8.35 -10.33
C PHE A 226 19.17 -8.96 -10.44
N ASP A 227 19.89 -8.67 -11.54
CA ASP A 227 21.29 -9.11 -11.74
C ASP A 227 22.17 -7.89 -12.01
N PRO A 228 23.02 -7.49 -11.05
CA PRO A 228 23.93 -6.37 -11.21
C PRO A 228 24.91 -6.54 -12.38
N ALA A 229 25.24 -7.77 -12.78
CA ALA A 229 26.15 -8.02 -13.89
C ALA A 229 25.54 -7.66 -15.27
N THR A 230 24.20 -7.71 -15.39
CA THR A 230 23.46 -7.38 -16.61
C THR A 230 22.73 -6.03 -16.51
N THR A 231 22.76 -5.41 -15.35
CA THR A 231 22.10 -4.14 -15.05
C THR A 231 23.11 -3.01 -15.20
N THR A 232 22.72 -1.94 -15.89
CA THR A 232 23.54 -0.73 -16.02
C THR A 232 22.75 0.49 -15.56
N TYR A 233 23.46 1.42 -14.92
CA TYR A 233 22.89 2.73 -14.56
C TYR A 233 23.33 3.75 -15.62
N GLU A 234 22.38 4.49 -16.19
CA GLU A 234 22.73 5.61 -17.06
C GLU A 234 22.98 6.87 -16.23
N GLN A 235 24.05 7.58 -16.59
CA GLN A 235 24.35 8.87 -16.00
C GLN A 235 23.46 9.96 -16.63
N GLY A 236 22.85 10.79 -15.78
CA GLY A 236 22.02 11.91 -16.18
C GLY A 236 21.15 12.39 -15.03
N SER A 237 20.29 13.36 -15.29
CA SER A 237 19.36 13.92 -14.29
C SER A 237 18.35 12.89 -13.72
N VAL A 238 18.18 11.75 -14.39
CA VAL A 238 17.39 10.61 -13.91
C VAL A 238 18.21 9.35 -14.20
N ALA A 239 18.71 8.70 -13.15
CA ALA A 239 19.36 7.42 -13.29
C ALA A 239 18.30 6.32 -13.42
N TYR A 240 18.27 5.60 -14.53
CA TYR A 240 17.40 4.46 -14.72
C TYR A 240 18.20 3.18 -14.95
N ILE A 241 17.56 2.06 -14.63
CA ILE A 241 18.16 0.73 -14.79
C ILE A 241 17.95 0.28 -16.23
N LYS A 242 19.02 -0.10 -16.91
CA LYS A 242 18.95 -0.92 -18.11
C LYS A 242 19.22 -2.36 -17.75
N THR A 243 18.34 -3.25 -18.15
CA THR A 243 18.52 -4.68 -17.95
C THR A 243 18.22 -5.44 -19.25
N THR A 244 18.64 -6.69 -19.32
CA THR A 244 18.40 -7.59 -20.43
C THR A 244 17.70 -8.84 -19.95
N ASN A 245 17.02 -9.56 -20.84
CA ASN A 245 16.42 -10.85 -20.51
C ASN A 245 17.48 -11.83 -19.99
N HIS A 246 17.27 -12.42 -18.82
CA HIS A 246 18.18 -13.37 -18.19
C HIS A 246 17.45 -14.30 -17.21
N GLN A 247 18.18 -15.30 -16.71
CA GLN A 247 17.68 -16.19 -15.66
C GLN A 247 17.69 -15.49 -14.30
N ARG A 248 16.68 -15.77 -13.47
CA ARG A 248 16.61 -15.30 -12.09
C ARG A 248 17.64 -16.01 -11.22
N ASN A 249 18.09 -15.36 -10.16
CA ASN A 249 18.98 -15.96 -9.17
C ASN A 249 18.28 -17.11 -8.44
N GLN A 250 18.89 -18.31 -8.50
CA GLN A 250 18.28 -19.53 -7.95
C GLN A 250 18.27 -19.55 -6.42
N GLU A 251 19.31 -19.02 -5.77
CA GLU A 251 19.38 -18.95 -4.31
C GLU A 251 18.28 -18.05 -3.73
N ASP A 252 18.03 -16.92 -4.37
CA ASP A 252 16.94 -16.02 -3.97
C ASP A 252 15.57 -16.66 -4.19
N LEU A 253 15.37 -17.42 -5.29
CA LEU A 253 14.15 -18.20 -5.53
C LEU A 253 13.96 -19.28 -4.44
N ASP A 254 15.01 -19.99 -4.08
CA ASP A 254 14.96 -21.02 -3.03
C ASP A 254 14.64 -20.40 -1.66
N ASN A 255 15.23 -19.24 -1.34
CA ASN A 255 14.91 -18.49 -0.13
C ASN A 255 13.46 -17.97 -0.13
N ALA A 256 12.97 -17.46 -1.26
CA ALA A 256 11.56 -17.06 -1.40
C ALA A 256 10.61 -18.24 -1.13
N ALA A 257 10.87 -19.41 -1.73
CA ALA A 257 10.10 -20.62 -1.50
C ALA A 257 10.18 -21.10 -0.05
N LYS A 258 11.36 -21.04 0.59
CA LYS A 258 11.58 -21.45 1.98
C LYS A 258 10.74 -20.62 2.95
N TYR A 259 10.85 -19.30 2.91
CA TYR A 259 10.12 -18.42 3.83
C TYR A 259 8.61 -18.43 3.56
N ALA A 260 8.19 -18.47 2.29
CA ALA A 260 6.76 -18.61 1.95
C ALA A 260 6.19 -19.95 2.48
N LYS A 261 6.96 -21.05 2.36
CA LYS A 261 6.56 -22.37 2.87
C LYS A 261 6.42 -22.37 4.40
N ASP A 262 7.31 -21.71 5.10
CA ASP A 262 7.27 -21.60 6.57
C ASP A 262 5.98 -20.88 7.02
N VAL A 263 5.63 -19.76 6.37
CA VAL A 263 4.36 -19.06 6.62
C VAL A 263 3.15 -19.96 6.35
N ILE A 264 3.15 -20.68 5.22
CA ILE A 264 2.03 -21.55 4.81
C ILE A 264 1.80 -22.67 5.82
N ASP A 265 2.88 -23.31 6.30
CA ASP A 265 2.80 -24.50 7.13
C ASP A 265 2.63 -24.19 8.63
N ASN A 266 3.26 -23.12 9.13
CA ASN A 266 3.47 -22.93 10.55
C ASN A 266 2.75 -21.72 11.16
N SER A 267 2.28 -20.75 10.32
CA SER A 267 1.60 -19.55 10.85
C SER A 267 0.24 -19.84 11.49
N GLY A 268 -0.38 -20.97 11.13
CA GLY A 268 -1.76 -21.28 11.52
C GLY A 268 -2.81 -20.38 10.84
N ARG A 269 -2.39 -19.63 9.82
CA ARG A 269 -3.29 -18.79 9.00
C ARG A 269 -4.00 -19.61 7.93
N SER A 270 -5.12 -19.09 7.43
CA SER A 270 -5.91 -19.71 6.37
C SER A 270 -6.45 -18.64 5.41
N LEU A 271 -6.75 -19.05 4.17
CA LEU A 271 -7.49 -18.17 3.25
C LEU A 271 -8.88 -17.90 3.80
N GLU A 272 -9.34 -16.66 3.65
CA GLU A 272 -10.70 -16.29 3.99
C GLU A 272 -11.68 -17.02 3.08
N PRO A 273 -12.79 -17.57 3.60
CA PRO A 273 -13.82 -18.18 2.76
C PRO A 273 -14.35 -17.23 1.69
N ALA A 274 -14.73 -17.75 0.53
CA ALA A 274 -15.22 -16.96 -0.61
C ALA A 274 -16.33 -15.96 -0.23
N ALA A 275 -17.26 -16.36 0.64
CA ALA A 275 -18.36 -15.51 1.09
C ALA A 275 -17.90 -14.28 1.88
N ASN A 276 -16.77 -14.39 2.57
CA ASN A 276 -16.23 -13.33 3.41
C ASN A 276 -15.13 -12.50 2.69
N PHE A 277 -14.75 -12.89 1.48
CA PHE A 277 -13.69 -12.21 0.73
C PHE A 277 -13.86 -10.68 0.67
N PRO A 278 -15.07 -10.12 0.40
CA PRO A 278 -15.25 -8.66 0.37
C PRO A 278 -14.98 -7.99 1.72
N ALA A 279 -15.24 -8.67 2.84
CA ALA A 279 -15.08 -8.11 4.19
C ALA A 279 -13.64 -7.72 4.52
N MET A 280 -12.66 -8.33 3.85
CA MET A 280 -11.26 -7.93 3.99
C MET A 280 -10.99 -6.47 3.59
N PHE A 281 -11.86 -5.84 2.81
CA PHE A 281 -11.65 -4.53 2.23
C PHE A 281 -12.59 -3.44 2.75
N TYR A 282 -13.77 -3.82 3.26
CA TYR A 282 -14.74 -2.86 3.81
C TYR A 282 -14.75 -2.79 5.35
N SER A 283 -13.93 -3.56 6.03
CA SER A 283 -13.90 -3.60 7.50
C SER A 283 -12.51 -3.35 8.08
N ALA A 284 -12.40 -3.20 9.40
CA ALA A 284 -11.14 -3.21 10.12
C ALA A 284 -10.61 -4.67 10.22
N TYR A 285 -10.39 -5.28 9.07
CA TYR A 285 -10.11 -6.70 8.94
C TYR A 285 -8.74 -7.08 9.51
N LYS A 286 -8.73 -8.00 10.45
CA LYS A 286 -7.58 -8.65 11.08
C LYS A 286 -7.79 -10.16 11.21
N GLY A 287 -8.48 -10.73 10.24
CA GLY A 287 -8.80 -12.15 10.18
C GLY A 287 -7.63 -13.03 9.73
N PRO A 288 -7.90 -14.32 9.52
CA PRO A 288 -6.86 -15.33 9.38
C PRO A 288 -6.00 -15.20 8.11
N GLU A 289 -6.41 -14.39 7.13
CA GLU A 289 -5.65 -14.19 5.90
C GLU A 289 -4.71 -12.99 5.97
N SER A 290 -4.92 -12.02 6.90
CA SER A 290 -4.11 -10.81 7.04
C SER A 290 -2.72 -11.12 7.57
N LEU A 291 -1.69 -10.54 6.95
CA LEU A 291 -0.30 -10.59 7.41
C LEU A 291 0.20 -9.19 7.80
N ILE A 292 0.09 -8.21 6.89
CA ILE A 292 0.46 -6.81 7.12
C ILE A 292 -0.63 -5.92 6.57
N ALA A 293 -1.12 -5.00 7.41
CA ALA A 293 -2.14 -4.03 7.02
C ALA A 293 -1.88 -2.67 7.68
N TRP A 294 -2.30 -1.59 7.03
CA TRP A 294 -2.46 -0.31 7.70
C TRP A 294 -3.74 -0.32 8.55
N HIS A 295 -3.63 0.16 9.78
CA HIS A 295 -4.72 0.24 10.75
C HIS A 295 -5.18 1.69 10.90
N TRP A 296 -6.22 2.06 10.17
CA TRP A 296 -6.73 3.42 10.14
C TRP A 296 -7.74 3.69 11.25
N ARG A 297 -7.91 4.97 11.59
CA ARG A 297 -8.93 5.43 12.54
C ARG A 297 -10.04 6.18 11.82
N ALA A 298 -11.26 6.05 12.33
CA ALA A 298 -12.44 6.74 11.81
C ALA A 298 -12.54 8.21 12.31
N THR A 299 -11.42 8.84 12.67
CA THR A 299 -11.36 10.20 13.20
C THR A 299 -10.29 11.01 12.48
N ARG A 300 -10.46 12.32 12.47
CA ARG A 300 -9.52 13.27 11.86
C ARG A 300 -8.43 13.75 12.83
N GLU A 301 -8.40 13.21 14.05
CA GLU A 301 -7.43 13.58 15.08
C GLU A 301 -6.62 12.35 15.53
N PRO A 302 -5.32 12.31 15.23
CA PRO A 302 -4.60 13.23 14.34
C PRO A 302 -4.98 13.03 12.86
N TRP A 303 -4.91 14.08 12.05
CA TRP A 303 -5.28 14.06 10.63
C TRP A 303 -4.68 12.89 9.85
N THR A 304 -3.43 12.56 10.09
CA THR A 304 -2.68 11.51 9.38
C THR A 304 -3.02 10.08 9.81
N SER A 305 -3.99 9.87 10.73
CA SER A 305 -4.42 8.53 11.15
C SER A 305 -5.60 7.96 10.36
N GLN A 306 -6.16 8.72 9.41
CA GLN A 306 -7.38 8.39 8.66
C GLN A 306 -7.09 7.67 7.34
N ASN A 307 -8.05 6.83 6.91
CA ASN A 307 -8.09 6.30 5.55
C ASN A 307 -8.95 7.22 4.66
N SER A 308 -8.39 7.78 3.59
CA SER A 308 -9.11 8.63 2.65
C SER A 308 -9.43 7.94 1.31
N LEU A 309 -9.07 6.67 1.15
CA LEU A 309 -9.21 5.97 -0.14
C LEU A 309 -10.65 5.91 -0.64
N GLN A 310 -11.66 5.77 0.24
CA GLN A 310 -13.05 5.80 -0.22
C GLN A 310 -13.38 7.14 -0.88
N SER A 311 -12.92 8.28 -0.33
CA SER A 311 -13.14 9.59 -0.95
C SER A 311 -12.53 9.68 -2.35
N ASP A 312 -11.34 9.10 -2.54
CA ASP A 312 -10.63 9.12 -3.82
C ASP A 312 -11.21 8.13 -4.85
N LEU A 313 -11.84 7.03 -4.41
CA LEU A 313 -12.20 5.90 -5.27
C LEU A 313 -13.72 5.74 -5.48
N ALA A 314 -14.55 6.22 -4.56
CA ALA A 314 -15.99 6.05 -4.65
C ALA A 314 -16.64 7.03 -5.64
N ILE A 315 -17.73 6.57 -6.25
CA ILE A 315 -18.60 7.40 -7.08
C ILE A 315 -19.17 8.56 -6.25
N SER A 316 -19.37 9.72 -6.88
CA SER A 316 -19.94 10.90 -6.22
C SER A 316 -21.25 10.59 -5.51
N GLY A 317 -21.38 11.06 -4.27
CA GLY A 317 -22.56 10.81 -3.43
C GLY A 317 -22.65 9.39 -2.85
N PHE A 318 -21.56 8.62 -2.85
CA PHE A 318 -21.54 7.27 -2.27
C PHE A 318 -21.74 7.29 -0.74
N ASP A 319 -21.32 8.35 -0.06
CA ASP A 319 -21.73 8.63 1.30
C ASP A 319 -22.35 10.02 1.46
N GLU A 320 -23.01 10.26 2.60
CA GLU A 320 -23.75 11.48 2.87
C GLU A 320 -22.89 12.72 3.13
N THR A 321 -21.54 12.58 3.15
CA THR A 321 -20.65 13.71 3.42
C THR A 321 -20.40 14.58 2.21
N GLY A 322 -20.69 14.07 0.99
CA GLY A 322 -20.41 14.75 -0.27
C GLY A 322 -18.92 14.79 -0.65
N ASN A 323 -18.07 14.03 0.03
CA ASN A 323 -16.63 14.01 -0.18
C ASN A 323 -16.16 12.73 -0.90
N ASN A 324 -16.87 12.34 -1.96
CA ASN A 324 -16.53 11.25 -2.85
C ASN A 324 -16.36 11.80 -4.27
N TRP A 325 -15.18 11.64 -4.87
CA TRP A 325 -14.87 12.23 -6.18
C TRP A 325 -14.24 11.25 -7.19
N GLY A 326 -14.21 9.95 -6.86
CA GLY A 326 -13.67 8.90 -7.74
C GLY A 326 -14.55 8.53 -8.94
N GLY A 327 -15.68 9.20 -9.15
CA GLY A 327 -16.66 8.85 -10.18
C GLY A 327 -16.13 8.82 -11.61
N TRP A 328 -15.11 9.63 -11.91
CA TRP A 328 -14.47 9.73 -13.25
C TRP A 328 -13.39 8.69 -13.48
N ALA A 329 -12.97 7.99 -12.43
CA ALA A 329 -11.99 6.93 -12.44
C ALA A 329 -12.67 5.56 -12.29
N GLY A 330 -11.94 4.48 -12.52
CA GLY A 330 -12.48 3.13 -12.35
C GLY A 330 -11.55 2.03 -12.86
N PRO A 331 -11.85 0.76 -12.57
CA PRO A 331 -11.15 -0.36 -13.17
C PRO A 331 -11.06 -0.23 -14.69
N SER A 332 -9.89 -0.52 -15.24
CA SER A 332 -9.67 -0.40 -16.69
C SER A 332 -10.46 -1.45 -17.47
N VAL A 333 -10.68 -1.17 -18.75
CA VAL A 333 -11.30 -2.16 -19.66
C VAL A 333 -10.48 -3.44 -19.70
N ASP A 334 -9.16 -3.33 -19.68
CA ASP A 334 -8.25 -4.48 -19.65
C ASP A 334 -8.44 -5.38 -18.43
N LEU A 335 -8.61 -4.77 -17.24
CA LEU A 335 -8.89 -5.53 -16.01
C LEU A 335 -10.30 -6.14 -16.01
N ILE A 336 -11.31 -5.43 -16.53
CA ILE A 336 -12.67 -5.95 -16.69
C ILE A 336 -12.65 -7.22 -17.56
N GLU A 337 -11.96 -7.15 -18.72
CA GLU A 337 -11.82 -8.30 -19.63
C GLU A 337 -10.99 -9.44 -19.02
N ALA A 338 -9.98 -9.13 -18.20
CA ALA A 338 -9.20 -10.15 -17.48
C ALA A 338 -10.08 -10.98 -16.51
N PHE A 339 -11.13 -10.38 -15.93
CA PHE A 339 -12.15 -11.10 -15.17
C PHE A 339 -13.21 -11.82 -16.05
N GLY A 340 -13.08 -11.74 -17.37
CA GLY A 340 -14.02 -12.33 -18.31
C GLY A 340 -15.35 -11.59 -18.41
N ASP A 341 -15.38 -10.31 -18.06
CA ASP A 341 -16.56 -9.46 -18.17
C ASP A 341 -16.38 -8.38 -19.27
N ASN A 342 -17.44 -7.66 -19.59
CA ASN A 342 -17.41 -6.60 -20.59
C ASN A 342 -18.43 -5.51 -20.23
N PRO A 343 -18.10 -4.21 -20.33
CA PRO A 343 -19.01 -3.10 -20.01
C PRO A 343 -20.32 -3.13 -20.81
N THR A 344 -20.29 -3.65 -22.03
CA THR A 344 -21.49 -3.71 -22.90
C THR A 344 -22.29 -5.00 -22.77
N SER A 345 -21.83 -5.97 -21.95
CA SER A 345 -22.55 -7.22 -21.71
C SER A 345 -23.85 -6.95 -20.92
N GLN A 346 -24.90 -7.71 -21.22
CA GLN A 346 -26.17 -7.67 -20.49
C GLN A 346 -26.15 -8.42 -19.18
N THR A 347 -25.19 -9.33 -19.02
CA THR A 347 -25.04 -10.18 -17.84
C THR A 347 -23.64 -10.04 -17.27
N ARG A 348 -23.54 -10.15 -15.94
CA ARG A 348 -22.25 -10.10 -15.24
C ARG A 348 -21.64 -11.49 -15.13
N ASN A 349 -20.34 -11.60 -15.38
CA ASN A 349 -19.62 -12.83 -15.11
C ASN A 349 -19.29 -12.91 -13.62
N ASN A 350 -20.04 -13.71 -12.88
CA ASN A 350 -19.85 -13.95 -11.45
C ASN A 350 -19.21 -15.31 -11.15
N THR A 351 -18.64 -15.99 -12.16
CA THR A 351 -17.92 -17.26 -11.97
C THR A 351 -16.74 -17.07 -11.03
N ASP A 352 -15.97 -15.98 -11.22
CA ASP A 352 -14.94 -15.56 -10.29
C ASP A 352 -15.55 -14.57 -9.28
N ILE A 353 -15.65 -14.97 -8.02
CA ILE A 353 -16.30 -14.17 -6.96
C ILE A 353 -15.58 -12.83 -6.70
N ARG A 354 -14.30 -12.75 -7.06
CA ARG A 354 -13.48 -11.56 -6.87
C ARG A 354 -13.88 -10.42 -7.80
N ARG A 355 -14.46 -10.71 -8.98
CA ARG A 355 -14.91 -9.68 -9.92
C ARG A 355 -15.82 -8.67 -9.22
N LYS A 356 -16.90 -9.13 -8.60
CA LYS A 356 -17.87 -8.28 -7.89
C LYS A 356 -17.27 -7.62 -6.65
N ALA A 357 -16.35 -8.29 -5.93
CA ALA A 357 -15.66 -7.73 -4.77
C ALA A 357 -14.62 -6.65 -5.15
N THR A 358 -14.16 -6.65 -6.39
CA THR A 358 -13.14 -5.70 -6.90
C THR A 358 -13.77 -4.49 -7.58
N MET A 359 -14.83 -4.70 -8.35
CA MET A 359 -15.44 -3.65 -9.18
C MET A 359 -16.96 -3.71 -9.20
N ILE A 360 -17.57 -2.53 -9.23
CA ILE A 360 -19.00 -2.29 -9.35
C ILE A 360 -19.33 -2.05 -10.82
N MET A 361 -20.23 -2.82 -11.40
CA MET A 361 -20.65 -2.71 -12.80
C MET A 361 -22.17 -2.66 -12.92
N ALA A 362 -22.67 -2.23 -14.10
CA ALA A 362 -24.10 -2.20 -14.39
C ALA A 362 -24.76 -3.57 -14.12
N GLY A 363 -25.80 -3.61 -13.29
CA GLY A 363 -26.50 -4.82 -12.85
C GLY A 363 -26.00 -5.40 -11.53
N ASP A 364 -24.90 -4.94 -11.00
CA ASP A 364 -24.44 -5.36 -9.67
C ASP A 364 -25.29 -4.74 -8.56
N LYS A 365 -25.58 -5.57 -7.56
CA LYS A 365 -26.22 -5.18 -6.31
C LYS A 365 -25.41 -5.69 -5.13
N TYR A 366 -25.33 -4.87 -4.09
CA TYR A 366 -24.55 -5.16 -2.89
C TYR A 366 -25.45 -5.06 -1.66
N ASP A 367 -25.39 -6.05 -0.80
CA ASP A 367 -26.12 -6.12 0.46
C ASP A 367 -25.33 -5.57 1.66
N TYR A 368 -24.04 -5.35 1.46
CA TYR A 368 -23.14 -4.80 2.47
C TYR A 368 -22.82 -3.30 2.27
N PHE A 369 -23.38 -2.67 1.23
CA PHE A 369 -23.44 -1.22 1.05
C PHE A 369 -24.88 -0.77 1.09
N TYR A 370 -25.16 0.41 1.67
CA TYR A 370 -26.51 0.99 1.83
C TYR A 370 -27.46 0.04 2.54
N THR A 371 -26.95 -0.55 3.63
CA THR A 371 -27.66 -1.60 4.40
C THR A 371 -28.98 -1.12 4.97
N ASP A 372 -29.08 0.15 5.36
CA ASP A 372 -30.31 0.78 5.84
C ASP A 372 -31.27 1.23 4.70
N CYS A 373 -30.80 1.21 3.44
CA CYS A 373 -31.57 1.54 2.25
C CYS A 373 -32.00 0.31 1.42
N GLY A 374 -31.78 -0.89 1.96
CA GLY A 374 -32.10 -2.16 1.29
C GLY A 374 -31.07 -2.61 0.27
N GLY A 375 -29.84 -2.13 0.38
CA GLY A 375 -28.72 -2.48 -0.49
C GLY A 375 -28.43 -1.47 -1.58
N PHE A 376 -27.20 -1.50 -2.08
CA PHE A 376 -26.72 -0.65 -3.16
C PHE A 376 -26.99 -1.31 -4.52
N ASP A 377 -27.61 -0.58 -5.44
CA ASP A 377 -27.79 -0.91 -6.86
C ASP A 377 -27.12 0.19 -7.68
N PHE A 378 -26.15 -0.16 -8.53
CA PHE A 378 -25.31 0.79 -9.24
C PHE A 378 -26.11 1.72 -10.15
N LEU A 379 -27.01 1.17 -10.99
CA LEU A 379 -27.79 2.00 -11.92
C LEU A 379 -28.82 2.88 -11.21
N LYS A 380 -29.41 2.36 -10.12
CA LYS A 380 -30.30 3.17 -9.28
C LYS A 380 -29.53 4.34 -8.66
N HIS A 381 -28.32 4.10 -8.15
CA HIS A 381 -27.50 5.17 -7.59
C HIS A 381 -27.19 6.23 -8.66
N VAL A 382 -26.76 5.82 -9.86
CA VAL A 382 -26.38 6.74 -10.93
C VAL A 382 -27.57 7.60 -11.38
N TYR A 383 -28.71 7.00 -11.73
CA TYR A 383 -29.80 7.70 -12.45
C TYR A 383 -30.92 8.21 -11.56
N LYS A 384 -31.11 7.66 -10.36
CA LYS A 384 -32.18 8.07 -9.46
C LYS A 384 -31.67 8.57 -8.11
N GLY A 385 -30.64 7.91 -7.57
CA GLY A 385 -30.18 8.10 -6.20
C GLY A 385 -31.07 7.38 -5.18
N TYR A 386 -30.79 7.65 -3.93
CA TYR A 386 -31.51 7.19 -2.74
C TYR A 386 -31.92 8.39 -1.90
N GLU A 387 -32.73 8.20 -0.87
CA GLU A 387 -33.19 9.30 -0.01
C GLU A 387 -32.02 10.09 0.60
N LYS A 388 -30.95 9.40 1.01
CA LYS A 388 -29.76 10.00 1.60
C LYS A 388 -28.62 10.26 0.61
N HIS A 389 -28.69 9.67 -0.59
CA HIS A 389 -27.60 9.66 -1.57
C HIS A 389 -28.10 10.14 -2.92
N GLN A 390 -27.67 11.33 -3.31
CA GLN A 390 -28.09 11.90 -4.59
C GLN A 390 -27.32 11.24 -5.73
N GLY A 391 -28.06 10.72 -6.72
CA GLY A 391 -27.48 10.27 -7.98
C GLY A 391 -26.98 11.44 -8.82
N ASN A 392 -26.04 11.14 -9.71
CA ASN A 392 -25.46 12.16 -10.61
C ASN A 392 -26.33 12.43 -11.85
N GLY A 393 -27.34 11.60 -12.11
CA GLY A 393 -28.16 11.66 -13.32
C GLY A 393 -27.45 11.16 -14.58
N GLU A 394 -26.16 10.89 -14.51
CA GLU A 394 -25.33 10.39 -15.61
C GLU A 394 -24.20 9.47 -15.13
N LEU A 395 -23.75 8.58 -15.99
CA LEU A 395 -22.59 7.74 -15.76
C LEU A 395 -21.31 8.57 -15.86
N GLN A 396 -20.56 8.68 -14.78
CA GLN A 396 -19.30 9.41 -14.76
C GLN A 396 -18.14 8.57 -15.31
N THR A 397 -18.05 7.28 -14.95
CA THR A 397 -16.93 6.42 -15.37
C THR A 397 -16.91 6.19 -16.88
N LYS A 398 -15.72 6.24 -17.44
CA LYS A 398 -15.47 6.02 -18.88
C LYS A 398 -15.27 4.55 -19.24
N THR A 399 -15.04 3.70 -18.25
CA THR A 399 -14.74 2.27 -18.44
C THR A 399 -15.96 1.39 -18.19
N GLY A 400 -17.02 1.91 -17.59
CA GLY A 400 -18.24 1.18 -17.24
C GLY A 400 -18.17 0.46 -15.89
N ALA A 401 -17.08 0.64 -15.14
CA ALA A 401 -16.90 0.07 -13.81
C ALA A 401 -16.43 1.13 -12.81
N GLN A 402 -16.78 0.94 -11.54
CA GLN A 402 -16.32 1.71 -10.38
C GLN A 402 -15.55 0.78 -9.43
N CYS A 403 -14.73 1.35 -8.55
CA CYS A 403 -14.06 0.60 -7.51
C CYS A 403 -15.07 0.02 -6.49
N ALA A 404 -14.84 -1.20 -6.02
CA ALA A 404 -15.54 -1.78 -4.88
C ALA A 404 -14.60 -1.99 -3.69
N LYS A 405 -13.35 -2.39 -3.94
CA LYS A 405 -12.34 -2.50 -2.88
C LYS A 405 -12.06 -1.14 -2.23
N HIS A 406 -11.71 -1.15 -0.96
CA HIS A 406 -11.44 0.03 -0.12
C HIS A 406 -12.67 0.89 0.21
N LEU A 407 -13.86 0.53 -0.24
CA LEU A 407 -15.10 1.21 0.15
C LEU A 407 -15.71 0.53 1.36
N VAL A 408 -16.21 1.32 2.30
CA VAL A 408 -16.93 0.83 3.48
C VAL A 408 -18.44 1.12 3.40
N GLY A 409 -18.83 2.10 2.60
CA GLY A 409 -20.21 2.56 2.46
C GLY A 409 -20.49 3.90 3.13
N ASP A 410 -21.75 4.10 3.51
CA ASP A 410 -22.20 5.28 4.26
C ASP A 410 -21.98 5.13 5.78
N LYS A 411 -22.47 6.07 6.59
CA LYS A 411 -22.33 6.02 8.04
C LYS A 411 -23.00 4.81 8.68
N ALA A 412 -24.16 4.38 8.15
CA ALA A 412 -24.85 3.20 8.65
C ALA A 412 -24.02 1.94 8.39
N ASP A 413 -23.46 1.82 7.20
CA ASP A 413 -22.55 0.73 6.82
C ASP A 413 -21.28 0.75 7.66
N HIS A 414 -20.68 1.93 7.85
CA HIS A 414 -19.48 2.09 8.67
C HIS A 414 -19.73 1.68 10.14
N ASN A 415 -20.86 2.09 10.72
CA ASN A 415 -21.27 1.63 12.05
C ASN A 415 -21.44 0.11 12.11
N LEU A 416 -22.02 -0.50 11.08
CA LEU A 416 -22.19 -1.95 11.00
C LEU A 416 -20.86 -2.69 10.89
N HIS A 417 -19.94 -2.23 10.04
CA HIS A 417 -18.73 -2.96 9.67
C HIS A 417 -17.51 -2.64 10.56
N ILE A 418 -17.46 -1.42 11.12
CA ILE A 418 -16.32 -0.92 11.91
C ILE A 418 -16.70 -0.76 13.39
N GLY A 419 -17.98 -0.51 13.69
CA GLY A 419 -18.49 -0.35 15.04
C GLY A 419 -18.50 1.09 15.56
N CYS A 420 -18.33 2.09 14.70
CA CYS A 420 -18.40 3.51 15.02
C CYS A 420 -18.81 4.33 13.80
N ASP A 421 -19.21 5.58 14.01
CA ASP A 421 -19.36 6.57 12.95
C ASP A 421 -17.98 7.05 12.45
N PHE A 422 -17.95 7.75 11.33
CA PHE A 422 -16.73 8.33 10.79
C PHE A 422 -16.84 9.85 10.61
N ASP A 423 -15.71 10.53 10.79
CA ASP A 423 -15.58 11.92 10.39
C ASP A 423 -15.45 12.05 8.87
N VAL A 424 -15.72 13.23 8.35
CA VAL A 424 -15.58 13.52 6.91
C VAL A 424 -14.22 13.02 6.37
N MET A 425 -14.24 12.14 5.37
CA MET A 425 -13.07 11.52 4.74
C MET A 425 -12.22 10.60 5.65
N ALA A 426 -12.65 10.30 6.86
CA ALA A 426 -11.88 9.50 7.82
C ALA A 426 -12.51 8.13 8.03
N TYR A 427 -12.26 7.22 7.11
CA TYR A 427 -12.80 5.86 7.19
C TYR A 427 -11.87 4.96 8.02
N GLY A 428 -12.44 3.98 8.73
CA GLY A 428 -11.73 3.10 9.66
C GLY A 428 -11.41 1.71 9.11
N ASN A 429 -11.70 1.44 7.84
CA ASN A 429 -11.37 0.16 7.23
C ASN A 429 -9.86 0.02 7.00
N TYR A 430 -9.32 -1.18 7.27
CA TYR A 430 -7.90 -1.44 7.14
C TYR A 430 -7.51 -1.67 5.67
N THR A 431 -6.29 -1.27 5.32
CA THR A 431 -5.72 -1.51 3.99
C THR A 431 -4.75 -2.67 4.06
N GLN A 432 -5.10 -3.78 3.41
CA GLN A 432 -4.23 -4.97 3.36
C GLN A 432 -3.03 -4.71 2.43
N LEU A 433 -1.82 -4.95 2.92
CA LEU A 433 -0.56 -4.80 2.16
C LEU A 433 0.07 -6.15 1.80
N LEU A 434 -0.14 -7.14 2.65
CA LEU A 434 0.31 -8.51 2.43
C LEU A 434 -0.70 -9.48 3.02
N ARG A 435 -1.14 -10.43 2.22
CA ARG A 435 -2.10 -11.47 2.58
C ARG A 435 -1.54 -12.87 2.32
N LEU A 436 -2.09 -13.86 2.99
CA LEU A 436 -1.69 -15.26 2.80
C LEU A 436 -1.84 -15.74 1.35
N ALA A 437 -2.84 -15.24 0.62
CA ALA A 437 -3.00 -15.56 -0.80
C ALA A 437 -1.78 -15.14 -1.63
N ASP A 438 -1.21 -13.95 -1.36
CA ASP A 438 0.04 -13.52 -1.99
C ASP A 438 1.19 -14.49 -1.69
N VAL A 439 1.32 -14.93 -0.43
CA VAL A 439 2.37 -15.89 -0.02
C VAL A 439 2.23 -17.24 -0.73
N TYR A 440 1.00 -17.74 -0.92
CA TYR A 440 0.75 -18.93 -1.74
C TYR A 440 1.24 -18.77 -3.18
N LEU A 441 0.96 -17.61 -3.79
CA LEU A 441 1.37 -17.33 -5.18
C LEU A 441 2.88 -17.06 -5.29
N ILE A 442 3.50 -16.43 -4.29
CA ILE A 442 4.97 -16.30 -4.17
C ILE A 442 5.62 -17.70 -4.14
N TYR A 443 5.10 -18.60 -3.30
CA TYR A 443 5.60 -19.97 -3.21
C TYR A 443 5.49 -20.72 -4.54
N ALA A 444 4.31 -20.66 -5.18
CA ALA A 444 4.09 -21.31 -6.46
C ALA A 444 5.05 -20.80 -7.54
N GLU A 445 5.23 -19.47 -7.64
CA GLU A 445 6.14 -18.86 -8.62
C GLU A 445 7.61 -19.20 -8.35
N ALA A 446 8.04 -19.13 -7.08
CA ALA A 446 9.41 -19.49 -6.71
C ALA A 446 9.73 -20.95 -7.03
N LYS A 447 8.77 -21.85 -6.86
CA LYS A 447 8.91 -23.28 -7.21
C LYS A 447 8.91 -23.55 -8.72
N ILE A 448 8.23 -22.72 -9.52
CA ILE A 448 8.36 -22.73 -10.98
C ILE A 448 9.76 -22.31 -11.38
N GLY A 449 10.29 -21.30 -10.73
CA GLY A 449 11.64 -20.78 -10.95
C GLY A 449 11.90 -20.45 -12.42
N ASN A 450 13.08 -20.85 -12.91
CA ASN A 450 13.51 -20.59 -14.28
C ASN A 450 13.02 -21.64 -15.30
N ALA A 451 12.30 -22.68 -14.85
CA ALA A 451 11.79 -23.74 -15.74
C ALA A 451 10.56 -23.30 -16.56
N GLY A 452 9.96 -22.16 -16.23
CA GLY A 452 8.76 -21.64 -16.89
C GLY A 452 7.46 -22.37 -16.53
N SER A 453 7.54 -23.63 -16.08
CA SER A 453 6.41 -24.44 -15.58
C SER A 453 6.89 -25.51 -14.60
N THR A 454 5.96 -26.07 -13.81
CA THR A 454 6.27 -27.13 -12.85
C THR A 454 5.11 -28.13 -12.71
N THR A 455 5.47 -29.39 -12.38
CA THR A 455 4.57 -30.46 -11.93
C THR A 455 4.70 -30.73 -10.43
N ASP A 456 5.42 -29.90 -9.69
CA ASP A 456 5.55 -30.02 -8.24
C ASP A 456 4.19 -29.90 -7.56
N ALA A 457 3.77 -30.96 -6.87
CA ALA A 457 2.45 -31.06 -6.27
C ALA A 457 2.18 -29.94 -5.25
N SER A 458 3.21 -29.53 -4.49
CA SER A 458 3.08 -28.48 -3.46
C SER A 458 2.89 -27.08 -4.08
N ALA A 459 3.56 -26.80 -5.20
CA ALA A 459 3.38 -25.57 -5.96
C ALA A 459 1.99 -25.50 -6.59
N ILE A 460 1.54 -26.63 -7.18
CA ILE A 460 0.20 -26.75 -7.75
C ILE A 460 -0.85 -26.57 -6.66
N ASP A 461 -0.70 -27.17 -5.49
CA ASP A 461 -1.65 -27.03 -4.38
C ASP A 461 -1.73 -25.59 -3.86
N ALA A 462 -0.61 -24.90 -3.80
CA ALA A 462 -0.57 -23.48 -3.41
C ALA A 462 -1.38 -22.61 -4.40
N PHE A 463 -1.11 -22.74 -5.68
CA PHE A 463 -1.87 -22.07 -6.74
C PHE A 463 -3.36 -22.45 -6.72
N TYR A 464 -3.66 -23.76 -6.66
CA TYR A 464 -5.02 -24.27 -6.68
C TYR A 464 -5.87 -23.77 -5.52
N LYS A 465 -5.32 -23.67 -4.30
CA LYS A 465 -6.04 -23.14 -3.14
C LYS A 465 -6.56 -21.72 -3.38
N VAL A 466 -5.75 -20.84 -3.96
CA VAL A 466 -6.14 -19.46 -4.27
C VAL A 466 -7.19 -19.46 -5.37
N ARG A 467 -6.93 -20.14 -6.48
CA ARG A 467 -7.82 -20.16 -7.63
C ARG A 467 -9.17 -20.83 -7.32
N ASN A 468 -9.17 -21.95 -6.60
CA ASN A 468 -10.40 -22.68 -6.25
C ASN A 468 -11.27 -21.90 -5.23
N ARG A 469 -10.65 -21.13 -4.31
CA ARG A 469 -11.40 -20.21 -3.44
C ARG A 469 -12.20 -19.20 -4.28
N ALA A 470 -11.60 -18.67 -5.34
CA ALA A 470 -12.23 -17.68 -6.21
C ALA A 470 -13.22 -18.27 -7.21
N VAL A 471 -12.93 -19.47 -7.74
CA VAL A 471 -13.71 -20.20 -8.73
C VAL A 471 -13.89 -21.64 -8.27
N SER A 472 -14.96 -21.90 -7.52
CA SER A 472 -15.19 -23.19 -6.86
C SER A 472 -15.30 -24.40 -7.82
N THR A 473 -15.57 -24.15 -9.10
CA THR A 473 -15.64 -25.17 -10.15
C THR A 473 -14.29 -25.41 -10.85
N TYR A 474 -13.23 -24.70 -10.43
CA TYR A 474 -11.91 -24.86 -11.04
C TYR A 474 -11.30 -26.21 -10.65
N GLU A 475 -10.95 -27.01 -11.64
CA GLU A 475 -10.33 -28.30 -11.43
C GLU A 475 -8.82 -28.15 -11.16
N ARG A 476 -8.28 -28.97 -10.24
CA ARG A 476 -6.87 -28.95 -9.90
C ARG A 476 -6.03 -29.34 -11.13
N PRO A 477 -5.13 -28.48 -11.62
CA PRO A 477 -4.31 -28.78 -12.79
C PRO A 477 -3.23 -29.81 -12.47
N THR A 478 -2.67 -30.44 -13.51
CA THR A 478 -1.54 -31.37 -13.40
C THR A 478 -0.18 -30.67 -13.52
N SER A 479 -0.16 -29.44 -14.02
CA SER A 479 1.02 -28.57 -14.11
C SER A 479 0.55 -27.11 -14.05
N ILE A 480 1.44 -26.21 -13.63
CA ILE A 480 1.24 -24.75 -13.65
C ILE A 480 2.43 -24.08 -14.29
N SER A 481 2.19 -23.00 -15.03
CA SER A 481 3.21 -22.17 -15.65
C SER A 481 3.39 -20.84 -14.90
N PHE A 482 4.47 -20.12 -15.22
CA PHE A 482 4.67 -18.75 -14.77
C PHE A 482 3.47 -17.86 -15.16
N GLU A 483 2.98 -17.97 -16.38
CA GLU A 483 1.84 -17.17 -16.87
C GLU A 483 0.53 -17.48 -16.13
N ASP A 484 0.32 -18.72 -15.67
CA ASP A 484 -0.85 -19.06 -14.85
C ASP A 484 -0.80 -18.32 -13.51
N VAL A 485 0.36 -18.34 -12.84
CA VAL A 485 0.55 -17.62 -11.57
C VAL A 485 0.52 -16.11 -11.79
N TRP A 486 1.12 -15.61 -12.87
CA TRP A 486 1.14 -14.19 -13.23
C TRP A 486 -0.27 -13.61 -13.41
N LYS A 487 -1.14 -14.33 -14.11
CA LYS A 487 -2.55 -13.98 -14.30
C LYS A 487 -3.34 -14.08 -13.00
N GLU A 488 -3.14 -15.15 -12.24
CA GLU A 488 -3.83 -15.34 -10.96
C GLU A 488 -3.48 -14.26 -9.95
N ARG A 489 -2.20 -13.87 -9.85
CA ARG A 489 -1.76 -12.74 -9.02
C ARG A 489 -2.49 -11.45 -9.37
N ARG A 490 -2.63 -11.17 -10.68
CA ARG A 490 -3.34 -9.97 -11.14
C ARG A 490 -4.79 -9.95 -10.68
N LEU A 491 -5.51 -11.08 -10.79
CA LEU A 491 -6.92 -11.17 -10.40
C LEU A 491 -7.10 -11.19 -8.88
N GLU A 492 -6.23 -11.89 -8.17
CA GLU A 492 -6.29 -12.02 -6.71
C GLU A 492 -6.02 -10.69 -6.01
N LEU A 493 -4.97 -10.00 -6.44
CA LEU A 493 -4.47 -8.78 -5.82
C LEU A 493 -4.92 -7.50 -6.54
N ALA A 494 -5.85 -7.58 -7.49
CA ALA A 494 -6.34 -6.43 -8.23
C ALA A 494 -6.84 -5.33 -7.29
N LEU A 495 -6.40 -4.10 -7.53
CA LEU A 495 -6.71 -2.90 -6.77
C LEU A 495 -6.21 -2.91 -5.31
N GLU A 496 -5.18 -3.69 -5.00
CA GLU A 496 -4.52 -3.69 -3.69
C GLU A 496 -3.17 -2.95 -3.70
N GLY A 497 -2.90 -2.16 -4.74
CA GLY A 497 -1.75 -1.26 -4.80
C GLY A 497 -0.40 -1.93 -5.11
N ASP A 498 -0.38 -3.16 -5.62
CA ASP A 498 0.85 -3.93 -5.77
C ASP A 498 1.21 -4.31 -7.22
N ARG A 499 0.28 -4.22 -8.17
CA ARG A 499 0.49 -4.76 -9.53
C ARG A 499 1.65 -4.10 -10.29
N TRP A 500 1.87 -2.78 -10.16
CA TRP A 500 3.02 -2.14 -10.78
C TRP A 500 4.35 -2.71 -10.27
N TYR A 501 4.42 -3.02 -9.00
CA TYR A 501 5.63 -3.59 -8.41
C TYR A 501 5.88 -5.05 -8.84
N ASP A 502 4.84 -5.79 -9.22
CA ASP A 502 4.99 -7.06 -9.94
C ASP A 502 5.62 -6.83 -11.32
N TYR A 503 5.21 -5.78 -12.06
CA TYR A 503 5.85 -5.41 -13.32
C TYR A 503 7.31 -4.96 -13.16
N VAL A 504 7.65 -4.19 -12.12
CA VAL A 504 9.05 -3.84 -11.80
C VAL A 504 9.86 -5.12 -11.55
N ARG A 505 9.32 -6.08 -10.81
CA ARG A 505 9.96 -7.36 -10.53
C ARG A 505 10.18 -8.19 -11.81
N ARG A 506 9.18 -8.28 -12.70
CA ARG A 506 9.30 -8.98 -13.98
C ARG A 506 10.26 -8.25 -14.92
N PHE A 507 10.23 -6.94 -14.95
CA PHE A 507 11.14 -6.12 -15.74
C PHE A 507 12.62 -6.41 -15.45
N TYR A 508 12.97 -6.74 -14.23
CA TYR A 508 14.36 -7.05 -13.88
C TYR A 508 14.94 -8.21 -14.70
N PHE A 509 14.16 -9.24 -15.03
CA PHE A 509 14.66 -10.43 -15.73
C PHE A 509 14.03 -10.67 -17.11
N ASP A 510 12.89 -10.04 -17.41
CA ASP A 510 12.15 -10.18 -18.68
C ASP A 510 11.58 -8.82 -19.11
N PRO A 511 12.44 -7.84 -19.39
CA PRO A 511 12.01 -6.48 -19.75
C PRO A 511 11.21 -6.46 -21.06
N ASP A 512 11.55 -7.28 -22.05
CA ASP A 512 10.90 -7.26 -23.37
C ASP A 512 9.43 -7.69 -23.26
N ALA A 513 9.14 -8.81 -22.62
CA ALA A 513 7.76 -9.27 -22.42
C ALA A 513 6.97 -8.32 -21.51
N THR A 514 7.61 -7.76 -20.48
CA THR A 514 6.99 -6.81 -19.56
C THR A 514 6.53 -5.54 -20.27
N ILE A 515 7.39 -4.94 -21.08
CA ILE A 515 7.08 -3.74 -21.87
C ILE A 515 6.01 -4.05 -22.93
N ALA A 516 6.12 -5.21 -23.61
CA ALA A 516 5.15 -5.62 -24.61
C ALA A 516 3.74 -5.82 -24.01
N GLU A 517 3.63 -6.49 -22.84
CA GLU A 517 2.35 -6.68 -22.14
C GLU A 517 1.71 -5.33 -21.78
N LEU A 518 2.48 -4.41 -21.16
CA LEU A 518 1.97 -3.11 -20.76
C LEU A 518 1.51 -2.26 -21.94
N ASN A 519 2.22 -2.31 -23.08
CA ASN A 519 1.85 -1.58 -24.27
C ASN A 519 0.67 -2.21 -25.06
N ALA A 520 0.35 -3.47 -24.79
CA ALA A 520 -0.79 -4.16 -25.40
C ALA A 520 -2.11 -4.00 -24.65
N GLN A 521 -2.08 -3.43 -23.44
CA GLN A 521 -3.26 -3.29 -22.57
C GLN A 521 -4.32 -2.34 -23.15
N LYS A 522 -5.61 -2.67 -22.93
CA LYS A 522 -6.74 -1.82 -23.25
C LYS A 522 -6.97 -0.76 -22.17
N ARG A 523 -6.23 0.35 -22.26
CA ARG A 523 -6.27 1.42 -21.27
C ARG A 523 -7.21 2.57 -21.60
N ASN A 524 -7.92 2.54 -22.75
CA ASN A 524 -8.80 3.62 -23.17
C ASN A 524 -10.23 3.48 -22.60
N GLU A 525 -11.06 4.45 -22.95
CA GLU A 525 -12.45 4.59 -22.55
C GLU A 525 -13.40 3.94 -23.56
N TYR A 526 -14.67 3.79 -23.15
CA TYR A 526 -15.77 3.48 -24.02
C TYR A 526 -16.57 4.75 -24.37
N TYR A 527 -17.02 4.85 -25.61
CA TYR A 527 -18.04 5.82 -26.01
C TYR A 527 -19.44 5.23 -25.81
N GLY A 528 -20.41 6.10 -25.48
CA GLY A 528 -21.83 5.77 -25.50
C GLY A 528 -22.36 4.96 -24.30
N LEU A 529 -21.54 4.63 -23.30
CA LEU A 529 -21.97 3.82 -22.16
C LEU A 529 -23.08 4.50 -21.35
N ASN A 530 -23.07 5.83 -21.20
CA ASN A 530 -24.12 6.50 -20.45
C ASN A 530 -25.50 6.28 -21.08
N ALA A 531 -25.63 6.48 -22.40
CA ALA A 531 -26.89 6.26 -23.11
C ALA A 531 -27.34 4.79 -23.05
N LEU A 532 -26.40 3.84 -23.11
CA LEU A 532 -26.69 2.41 -22.96
C LEU A 532 -27.24 2.10 -21.57
N TYR A 533 -26.58 2.54 -20.52
CA TYR A 533 -26.95 2.26 -19.13
C TYR A 533 -28.23 2.99 -18.69
N GLU A 534 -28.45 4.22 -19.15
CA GLU A 534 -29.71 4.94 -18.97
C GLU A 534 -30.88 4.20 -19.60
N THR A 535 -30.68 3.63 -20.80
CA THR A 535 -31.68 2.80 -21.46
C THR A 535 -31.98 1.53 -20.65
N TRP A 536 -30.98 0.86 -20.10
CA TRP A 536 -31.18 -0.28 -19.20
C TRP A 536 -31.98 0.10 -17.96
N TYR A 537 -31.61 1.18 -17.31
CA TYR A 537 -32.31 1.66 -16.13
C TYR A 537 -33.79 1.97 -16.43
N ASN A 538 -34.06 2.68 -17.52
CA ASN A 538 -35.42 3.11 -17.89
C ASN A 538 -36.32 1.94 -18.32
N LYS A 539 -35.77 0.87 -18.88
CA LYS A 539 -36.53 -0.34 -19.26
C LYS A 539 -36.85 -1.23 -18.07
N GLY A 540 -36.21 -1.07 -16.93
CA GLY A 540 -36.44 -1.87 -15.73
C GLY A 540 -36.00 -3.32 -15.82
N SER A 541 -35.31 -3.72 -16.90
CA SER A 541 -34.81 -5.10 -17.08
C SER A 541 -33.52 -5.11 -17.88
N TYR A 542 -32.69 -6.10 -17.56
CA TYR A 542 -31.51 -6.43 -18.34
C TYR A 542 -31.80 -7.50 -19.41
N ASP A 543 -33.05 -8.00 -19.45
CA ASP A 543 -33.48 -9.04 -20.37
C ASP A 543 -33.88 -8.43 -21.71
N GLY A 544 -33.32 -8.92 -22.79
CA GLY A 544 -33.65 -8.55 -24.15
C GLY A 544 -32.45 -8.13 -25.00
N PRO A 545 -32.58 -8.22 -26.32
CA PRO A 545 -31.50 -7.79 -27.19
C PRO A 545 -31.33 -6.26 -27.06
N TRP A 546 -30.19 -5.84 -26.52
CA TRP A 546 -29.73 -4.47 -26.58
C TRP A 546 -29.25 -4.22 -28.00
N ASN A 547 -29.95 -3.37 -28.72
CA ASN A 547 -29.37 -2.76 -29.90
C ASN A 547 -28.26 -1.82 -29.41
N LEU A 548 -27.05 -2.37 -29.30
CA LEU A 548 -25.86 -1.56 -29.24
C LEU A 548 -25.90 -0.74 -30.53
N ASN A 549 -26.21 0.56 -30.43
CA ASN A 549 -26.05 1.43 -31.58
C ASN A 549 -24.56 1.48 -31.93
N SER A 550 -24.23 1.84 -33.13
CA SER A 550 -22.86 1.93 -33.63
C SER A 550 -21.97 2.88 -32.80
N ASP A 551 -22.58 3.64 -31.88
CA ASP A 551 -21.89 4.64 -31.07
C ASP A 551 -21.37 4.11 -29.74
N VAL A 552 -21.81 2.90 -29.29
CA VAL A 552 -21.29 2.24 -28.09
C VAL A 552 -20.10 1.37 -28.48
N ARG A 553 -18.91 1.89 -28.27
CA ARG A 553 -17.67 1.22 -28.70
C ARG A 553 -16.48 1.60 -27.84
N TYR A 554 -15.52 0.68 -27.76
CA TYR A 554 -14.19 0.97 -27.20
C TYR A 554 -13.45 1.99 -28.09
N ASN A 555 -12.76 2.92 -27.45
CA ASN A 555 -11.90 3.88 -28.15
C ASN A 555 -10.55 3.22 -28.46
N ASP A 556 -10.40 2.75 -29.68
CA ASP A 556 -9.19 2.08 -30.16
C ASP A 556 -8.29 3.06 -30.96
N ASP A 557 -8.21 4.30 -30.55
CA ASP A 557 -7.34 5.30 -31.17
C ASP A 557 -5.86 4.98 -30.89
N PRO A 558 -5.05 4.69 -31.91
CA PRO A 558 -3.62 4.41 -31.74
C PRO A 558 -2.84 5.54 -31.07
N GLY A 559 -3.30 6.79 -31.19
CA GLY A 559 -2.71 7.95 -30.51
C GLY A 559 -2.93 7.97 -29.01
N LYS A 560 -3.73 7.05 -28.48
CA LYS A 560 -4.01 6.84 -27.05
C LYS A 560 -3.31 5.60 -26.47
N HIS A 561 -2.59 4.85 -27.30
CA HIS A 561 -1.84 3.69 -26.83
C HIS A 561 -0.69 4.14 -25.91
N GLN A 562 -0.40 3.29 -24.93
CA GLN A 562 0.72 3.54 -24.02
C GLN A 562 2.05 3.40 -24.74
N ASN A 563 3.04 4.14 -24.27
CA ASN A 563 4.41 4.04 -24.73
C ASN A 563 5.34 3.79 -23.53
N VAL A 564 5.13 2.65 -22.88
CA VAL A 564 5.97 2.21 -21.78
C VAL A 564 7.35 1.87 -22.29
N GLN A 565 8.37 2.39 -21.65
CA GLN A 565 9.78 2.23 -21.99
C GLN A 565 10.58 1.80 -20.76
N VAL A 566 11.84 1.47 -20.95
CA VAL A 566 12.78 1.14 -19.86
C VAL A 566 12.78 2.22 -18.76
N SER A 567 12.78 3.49 -19.15
CA SER A 567 12.75 4.62 -18.20
C SER A 567 11.46 4.71 -17.36
N SER A 568 10.38 4.06 -17.76
CA SER A 568 9.12 4.04 -16.98
C SER A 568 9.24 3.26 -15.67
N PHE A 569 10.23 2.37 -15.55
CA PHE A 569 10.40 1.49 -14.39
C PHE A 569 11.23 2.10 -13.25
N THR A 570 11.70 3.33 -13.42
CA THR A 570 12.38 4.08 -12.36
C THR A 570 11.78 5.49 -12.33
N ILE A 571 10.97 5.77 -11.31
CA ILE A 571 10.38 7.09 -11.14
C ILE A 571 11.45 8.05 -10.62
N PRO A 572 11.54 9.28 -11.12
CA PRO A 572 12.55 10.24 -10.66
C PRO A 572 12.30 10.65 -9.20
N PHE A 573 13.35 11.05 -8.50
CA PHE A 573 13.18 11.71 -7.20
C PHE A 573 12.43 13.04 -7.37
N PRO A 574 11.60 13.43 -6.38
CA PRO A 574 11.00 14.75 -6.35
C PRO A 574 12.06 15.86 -6.46
N THR A 575 11.72 16.93 -7.18
CA THR A 575 12.64 18.08 -7.36
C THR A 575 13.10 18.67 -6.03
N GLU A 576 12.22 18.71 -5.04
CA GLU A 576 12.57 19.22 -3.70
C GLU A 576 13.60 18.31 -3.02
N ASP A 577 13.43 16.99 -3.08
CA ASP A 577 14.38 16.04 -2.49
C ASP A 577 15.76 16.17 -3.14
N ALA A 578 15.81 16.24 -4.48
CA ALA A 578 17.04 16.41 -5.24
C ALA A 578 17.70 17.79 -5.02
N THR A 579 16.91 18.82 -4.73
CA THR A 579 17.42 20.15 -4.38
C THR A 579 18.05 20.15 -2.99
N MET A 580 17.45 19.44 -2.04
CA MET A 580 17.96 19.32 -0.67
C MET A 580 19.18 18.38 -0.60
N ASN A 581 19.19 17.32 -1.40
CA ASN A 581 20.29 16.36 -1.48
C ASN A 581 20.68 16.09 -2.96
N PRO A 582 21.62 16.88 -3.52
CA PRO A 582 22.03 16.74 -4.93
C PRO A 582 22.60 15.36 -5.31
N HIS A 583 23.13 14.59 -4.33
CA HIS A 583 23.65 13.25 -4.57
C HIS A 583 22.57 12.24 -5.03
N LEU A 584 21.30 12.59 -4.88
CA LEU A 584 20.20 11.79 -5.46
C LEU A 584 20.22 11.77 -7.00
N LEU A 585 20.89 12.75 -7.64
CA LEU A 585 21.05 12.82 -9.11
C LEU A 585 22.36 12.20 -9.59
N GLU A 586 23.24 11.78 -8.68
CA GLU A 586 24.51 11.14 -9.02
C GLU A 586 24.37 9.62 -9.19
N ALA A 587 25.39 8.97 -9.74
CA ALA A 587 25.45 7.51 -9.80
C ALA A 587 25.46 6.90 -8.38
N PRO A 588 24.80 5.76 -8.16
CA PRO A 588 24.82 5.08 -6.86
C PRO A 588 26.22 4.54 -6.57
N GLN A 589 26.47 4.27 -5.28
CA GLN A 589 27.71 3.73 -4.77
C GLN A 589 27.46 2.40 -4.09
N HIS A 590 28.47 1.54 -4.08
CA HIS A 590 28.43 0.31 -3.27
C HIS A 590 28.50 0.64 -1.78
N VAL A 591 27.60 0.03 -0.99
CA VAL A 591 27.52 0.15 0.46
C VAL A 591 27.69 -1.22 1.09
N ASP A 592 28.74 -1.39 1.88
CA ASP A 592 28.96 -2.62 2.65
C ASP A 592 27.89 -2.75 3.75
N ILE A 593 26.96 -3.67 3.56
CA ILE A 593 25.83 -3.86 4.49
C ILE A 593 26.29 -4.43 5.83
N SER A 594 27.44 -5.10 5.90
CA SER A 594 27.99 -5.67 7.14
C SER A 594 28.36 -4.62 8.19
N GLN A 595 28.51 -3.34 7.79
CA GLN A 595 28.75 -2.24 8.73
C GLN A 595 27.53 -1.90 9.60
N PHE A 596 26.32 -2.30 9.19
CA PHE A 596 25.11 -2.01 9.93
C PHE A 596 24.77 -3.11 10.94
N THR A 597 24.40 -2.71 12.15
CA THR A 597 23.99 -3.62 13.23
C THR A 597 22.77 -3.07 13.97
N TYR A 598 21.91 -3.96 14.44
CA TYR A 598 20.71 -3.65 15.24
C TYR A 598 20.86 -4.03 16.70
#